data_036844a742689d6128b3659e6d615283
#
_entry.id   036844a742689d6128b3659e6d615283
#
_cell.length_a   1.000
_cell.length_b   1.000
_cell.length_c   1.000
_cell.angle_alpha   90.00
_cell.angle_beta   90.00
_cell.angle_gamma   90.00
#
_symmetry.space_group_name_H-M   'P 1'
#
loop_
_entity.id
_entity.type
_entity.pdbx_description
1 polymer ?
#
loop_
_entity_poly.entity_id
_entity_poly.type
_entity_poly.pdbx_seq_one_letter_code
_entity_poly.pdbx_strand_id
1 'polypeptide(L)'
;MDGSIELKSKAGVGTTVIVKIPFKIGTQDKNSNLSDKPVSLDDYSVEGMRALVVEDNVLNMEISRCILEDSGMEVTCAADGQEAVEIFEKSAPDYFGVIYMDIMMPKMNGLNAARTIREMKRKDARRVPIIAKPLDAEKMIVALKQCMADNSDVKLHEDL
;
A
#
# COMPACT_ATOMS: atom_id res chain seq x y z
N MET A 1 7.73 -11.14 -23.08
CA MET A 1 6.39 -10.52 -23.18
C MET A 1 6.32 -9.86 -24.54
N ASP A 2 5.39 -10.29 -25.39
CA ASP A 2 5.29 -9.79 -26.78
C ASP A 2 4.39 -8.54 -26.84
N GLY A 3 4.86 -7.49 -26.17
CA GLY A 3 4.20 -6.19 -26.17
C GLY A 3 4.71 -5.29 -27.29
N SER A 4 3.97 -4.20 -27.60
CA SER A 4 4.40 -3.19 -28.58
C SER A 4 4.24 -1.79 -27.99
N ILE A 5 5.15 -0.90 -28.41
CA ILE A 5 5.10 0.53 -28.10
C ILE A 5 5.04 1.29 -29.42
N GLU A 6 4.02 2.12 -29.58
CA GLU A 6 3.82 3.01 -30.73
C GLU A 6 3.90 4.46 -30.26
N LEU A 7 4.72 5.27 -30.91
CA LEU A 7 4.88 6.69 -30.61
C LEU A 7 4.43 7.52 -31.79
N LYS A 8 3.51 8.45 -31.58
CA LYS A 8 3.06 9.44 -32.56
C LYS A 8 3.30 10.83 -32.02
N SER A 9 4.15 11.60 -32.69
CA SER A 9 4.49 12.97 -32.29
C SER A 9 4.35 13.94 -33.44
N LYS A 10 3.81 15.13 -33.14
CA LYS A 10 3.72 16.24 -34.10
C LYS A 10 4.14 17.52 -33.38
N ALA A 11 5.14 18.20 -33.93
CA ALA A 11 5.64 19.45 -33.35
C ALA A 11 4.51 20.48 -33.21
N GLY A 12 4.41 21.11 -32.03
CA GLY A 12 3.36 22.08 -31.70
C GLY A 12 1.97 21.50 -31.40
N VAL A 13 1.78 20.16 -31.50
CA VAL A 13 0.49 19.51 -31.25
C VAL A 13 0.57 18.59 -30.04
N GLY A 14 1.68 17.85 -29.89
CA GLY A 14 1.88 16.93 -28.77
C GLY A 14 2.42 15.57 -29.18
N THR A 15 2.54 14.69 -28.20
CA THR A 15 3.03 13.32 -28.35
C THR A 15 2.05 12.34 -27.73
N THR A 16 1.73 11.28 -28.46
CA THR A 16 0.92 10.16 -27.97
C THR A 16 1.79 8.91 -27.92
N VAL A 17 1.80 8.24 -26.79
CA VAL A 17 2.49 6.94 -26.59
C VAL A 17 1.43 5.89 -26.33
N ILE A 18 1.41 4.84 -27.17
CA ILE A 18 0.50 3.70 -27.00
C ILE A 18 1.33 2.49 -26.62
N VAL A 19 1.08 1.93 -25.45
CA VAL A 19 1.72 0.71 -24.94
C VAL A 19 0.68 -0.41 -24.94
N LYS A 20 0.98 -1.53 -25.63
CA LYS A 20 0.13 -2.72 -25.62
C LYS A 20 0.91 -3.86 -24.98
N ILE A 21 0.41 -4.40 -23.89
CA ILE A 21 1.02 -5.52 -23.15
C ILE A 21 0.01 -6.66 -23.14
N PRO A 22 0.28 -7.80 -23.83
CA PRO A 22 -0.59 -8.97 -23.75
C PRO A 22 -0.39 -9.66 -22.39
N PHE A 23 -1.47 -9.89 -21.67
CA PHE A 23 -1.49 -10.71 -20.46
C PHE A 23 -2.23 -12.01 -20.76
N LYS A 24 -1.70 -13.13 -20.23
CA LYS A 24 -2.48 -14.38 -20.21
C LYS A 24 -3.60 -14.22 -19.19
N ILE A 25 -4.84 -14.34 -19.63
CA ILE A 25 -5.98 -14.42 -18.73
C ILE A 25 -5.89 -15.80 -18.07
N GLY A 26 -5.70 -15.82 -16.72
CA GLY A 26 -5.79 -17.03 -15.94
C GLY A 26 -7.19 -17.65 -16.13
N THR A 27 -7.26 -18.94 -16.44
CA THR A 27 -8.53 -19.67 -16.35
C THR A 27 -8.88 -19.76 -14.87
N GLN A 28 -9.98 -19.11 -14.46
CA GLN A 28 -10.58 -19.40 -13.15
C GLN A 28 -10.94 -20.89 -13.15
N ASP A 29 -10.23 -21.65 -12.33
CA ASP A 29 -10.68 -22.99 -11.98
C ASP A 29 -12.04 -22.86 -11.27
N LYS A 30 -13.12 -23.28 -11.94
CA LYS A 30 -14.50 -23.20 -11.44
C LYS A 30 -14.79 -24.06 -10.21
N ASN A 31 -13.77 -24.45 -9.45
CA ASN A 31 -13.89 -25.31 -8.28
C ASN A 31 -13.53 -24.62 -6.95
N SER A 32 -13.33 -23.32 -6.91
CA SER A 32 -13.37 -22.60 -5.64
C SER A 32 -14.83 -22.21 -5.36
N ASN A 33 -15.52 -22.99 -4.55
CA ASN A 33 -16.75 -22.60 -3.85
C ASN A 33 -16.38 -21.49 -2.81
N LEU A 34 -15.80 -20.39 -3.29
CA LEU A 34 -15.74 -19.17 -2.53
C LEU A 34 -17.14 -18.57 -2.60
N SER A 35 -17.78 -18.47 -1.48
CA SER A 35 -19.04 -17.76 -1.34
C SER A 35 -18.86 -16.35 -1.90
N ASP A 36 -19.36 -16.12 -3.14
CA ASP A 36 -19.45 -14.82 -3.80
C ASP A 36 -20.44 -13.90 -3.06
N LYS A 37 -20.17 -13.61 -1.79
CA LYS A 37 -20.65 -12.39 -1.19
C LYS A 37 -19.59 -11.34 -1.51
N PRO A 38 -19.92 -10.28 -2.25
CA PRO A 38 -19.01 -9.15 -2.34
C PRO A 38 -18.76 -8.70 -0.90
N VAL A 39 -17.51 -8.86 -0.44
CA VAL A 39 -17.12 -8.39 0.88
C VAL A 39 -17.27 -6.87 0.82
N SER A 40 -18.23 -6.33 1.55
CA SER A 40 -18.41 -4.88 1.64
C SER A 40 -17.18 -4.33 2.35
N LEU A 41 -16.48 -3.38 1.71
CA LEU A 41 -15.35 -2.69 2.34
C LEU A 41 -15.79 -1.90 3.59
N ASP A 42 -17.09 -1.70 3.75
CA ASP A 42 -17.68 -1.05 4.94
C ASP A 42 -17.64 -1.94 6.19
N ASP A 43 -17.45 -3.27 6.02
CA ASP A 43 -17.33 -4.20 7.14
C ASP A 43 -15.98 -4.10 7.87
N TYR A 44 -14.98 -3.42 7.27
CA TYR A 44 -13.67 -3.23 7.86
C TYR A 44 -13.54 -1.87 8.54
N SER A 45 -13.51 -1.88 9.88
CA SER A 45 -13.20 -0.69 10.67
C SER A 45 -11.69 -0.46 10.72
N VAL A 46 -11.29 0.79 10.55
CA VAL A 46 -9.89 1.24 10.72
C VAL A 46 -9.70 2.01 12.04
N GLU A 47 -10.76 2.14 12.83
CA GLU A 47 -10.76 2.87 14.10
C GLU A 47 -9.77 2.27 15.09
N GLY A 48 -8.93 3.11 15.69
CA GLY A 48 -7.88 2.70 16.62
C GLY A 48 -6.67 2.00 15.98
N MET A 49 -6.66 1.83 14.65
CA MET A 49 -5.53 1.24 13.95
C MET A 49 -4.36 2.24 13.90
N ARG A 50 -3.13 1.76 14.13
CA ARG A 50 -1.93 2.59 14.08
C ARG A 50 -1.31 2.56 12.69
N ALA A 51 -1.18 3.75 12.10
CA ALA A 51 -0.54 3.96 10.80
C ALA A 51 0.81 4.65 10.96
N LEU A 52 1.81 4.20 10.20
CA LEU A 52 3.04 4.95 9.96
C LEU A 52 2.94 5.61 8.58
N VAL A 53 2.95 6.94 8.54
CA VAL A 53 2.93 7.73 7.31
C VAL A 53 4.32 8.26 7.02
N VAL A 54 4.85 7.95 5.85
CA VAL A 54 6.21 8.32 5.42
C VAL A 54 6.12 9.22 4.21
N GLU A 55 6.55 10.47 4.36
CA GLU A 55 6.41 11.52 3.35
C GLU A 55 7.39 12.65 3.64
N ASP A 56 8.14 13.12 2.66
CA ASP A 56 9.12 14.20 2.81
C ASP A 56 8.53 15.60 2.67
N ASN A 57 7.37 15.72 2.04
CA ASN A 57 6.67 16.99 1.92
C ASN A 57 5.75 17.21 3.13
N VAL A 58 6.07 18.23 3.93
CA VAL A 58 5.34 18.55 5.17
C VAL A 58 3.84 18.75 4.94
N LEU A 59 3.44 19.41 3.84
CA LEU A 59 2.03 19.66 3.54
C LEU A 59 1.30 18.35 3.20
N ASN A 60 1.92 17.51 2.37
CA ASN A 60 1.34 16.21 2.01
C ASN A 60 1.23 15.28 3.21
N MET A 61 2.24 15.32 4.11
CA MET A 61 2.22 14.58 5.37
C MET A 61 1.05 15.02 6.24
N GLU A 62 0.87 16.33 6.42
CA GLU A 62 -0.19 16.89 7.25
C GLU A 62 -1.59 16.54 6.71
N ILE A 63 -1.79 16.67 5.39
CA ILE A 63 -3.05 16.27 4.74
C ILE A 63 -3.34 14.79 5.00
N SER A 64 -2.35 13.91 4.81
CA SER A 64 -2.51 12.46 5.02
C SER A 64 -2.82 12.14 6.48
N ARG A 65 -2.13 12.81 7.42
CA ARG A 65 -2.36 12.68 8.85
C ARG A 65 -3.79 13.05 9.21
N CYS A 66 -4.25 14.24 8.81
CA CYS A 66 -5.62 14.70 9.12
C CYS A 66 -6.67 13.70 8.62
N ILE A 67 -6.56 13.21 7.38
CA ILE A 67 -7.58 12.32 6.82
C ILE A 67 -7.60 10.96 7.52
N LEU A 68 -6.44 10.42 7.88
CA LEU A 68 -6.37 9.15 8.60
C LEU A 68 -6.86 9.31 10.04
N GLU A 69 -6.52 10.41 10.72
CA GLU A 69 -7.02 10.72 12.06
C GLU A 69 -8.53 10.96 12.06
N ASP A 70 -9.08 11.65 11.06
CA ASP A 70 -10.54 11.82 10.88
C ASP A 70 -11.26 10.47 10.68
N SER A 71 -10.56 9.46 10.19
CA SER A 71 -11.07 8.09 10.05
C SER A 71 -10.91 7.25 11.32
N GLY A 72 -10.43 7.84 12.42
CA GLY A 72 -10.25 7.19 13.72
C GLY A 72 -8.92 6.45 13.87
N MET A 73 -7.95 6.64 12.99
CA MET A 73 -6.62 6.02 13.09
C MET A 73 -5.67 6.83 13.99
N GLU A 74 -4.73 6.15 14.64
CA GLU A 74 -3.60 6.78 15.33
C GLU A 74 -2.41 6.90 14.36
N VAL A 75 -1.95 8.13 14.08
CA VAL A 75 -0.94 8.36 13.04
C VAL A 75 0.42 8.72 13.65
N THR A 76 1.46 8.02 13.22
CA THR A 76 2.86 8.38 13.43
C THR A 76 3.46 8.81 12.10
N CYS A 77 4.23 9.88 12.07
CA CYS A 77 4.84 10.43 10.85
C CYS A 77 6.35 10.20 10.84
N ALA A 78 6.89 10.00 9.63
CA ALA A 78 8.32 9.96 9.35
C ALA A 78 8.60 10.81 8.09
N ALA A 79 9.64 11.63 8.13
CA ALA A 79 9.97 12.56 7.05
C ALA A 79 10.83 11.95 5.93
N ASP A 80 11.33 10.74 6.10
CA ASP A 80 12.07 9.98 5.09
C ASP A 80 12.09 8.48 5.41
N GLY A 81 12.58 7.68 4.45
CA GLY A 81 12.63 6.23 4.62
C GLY A 81 13.56 5.74 5.74
N GLN A 82 14.62 6.50 6.05
CA GLN A 82 15.53 6.16 7.15
C GLN A 82 14.82 6.30 8.51
N GLU A 83 14.14 7.41 8.72
CA GLU A 83 13.35 7.65 9.94
C GLU A 83 12.23 6.62 10.10
N ALA A 84 11.56 6.25 9.00
CA ALA A 84 10.53 5.20 9.01
C ALA A 84 11.09 3.85 9.48
N VAL A 85 12.25 3.45 8.99
CA VAL A 85 12.94 2.22 9.39
C VAL A 85 13.27 2.25 10.88
N GLU A 86 13.80 3.35 11.39
CA GLU A 86 14.15 3.51 12.80
C GLU A 86 12.93 3.49 13.72
N ILE A 87 11.85 4.17 13.33
CA ILE A 87 10.58 4.18 14.08
C ILE A 87 10.01 2.76 14.13
N PHE A 88 9.98 2.06 13.00
CA PHE A 88 9.47 0.70 12.94
C PHE A 88 10.33 -0.26 13.77
N GLU A 89 11.66 -0.16 13.71
CA GLU A 89 12.58 -0.99 14.47
C GLU A 89 12.39 -0.83 15.98
N LYS A 90 12.21 0.41 16.45
CA LYS A 90 12.03 0.75 17.88
C LYS A 90 10.62 0.44 18.40
N SER A 91 9.65 0.25 17.53
CA SER A 91 8.26 -0.05 17.92
C SER A 91 8.12 -1.46 18.51
N ALA A 92 7.10 -1.65 19.35
CA ALA A 92 6.72 -2.98 19.79
C ALA A 92 6.30 -3.86 18.59
N PRO A 93 6.44 -5.18 18.67
CA PRO A 93 5.88 -6.07 17.65
C PRO A 93 4.36 -5.84 17.46
N ASP A 94 3.91 -5.90 16.21
CA ASP A 94 2.52 -5.68 15.81
C ASP A 94 1.95 -4.29 16.22
N TYR A 95 2.83 -3.30 16.46
CA TYR A 95 2.42 -1.94 16.85
C TYR A 95 1.73 -1.21 15.71
N PHE A 96 2.26 -1.30 14.48
CA PHE A 96 1.67 -0.68 13.29
C PHE A 96 0.80 -1.68 12.53
N GLY A 97 -0.44 -1.29 12.24
CA GLY A 97 -1.36 -2.02 11.40
C GLY A 97 -1.13 -1.78 9.90
N VAL A 98 -0.52 -0.64 9.54
CA VAL A 98 -0.23 -0.26 8.15
C VAL A 98 0.93 0.74 8.09
N ILE A 99 1.67 0.71 6.99
CA ILE A 99 2.69 1.71 6.63
C ILE A 99 2.30 2.32 5.27
N TYR A 100 2.04 3.62 5.24
CA TYR A 100 1.88 4.37 4.00
C TYR A 100 3.20 5.01 3.63
N MET A 101 3.75 4.62 2.48
CA MET A 101 5.11 4.93 2.09
C MET A 101 5.14 5.73 0.78
N ASP A 102 5.66 6.95 0.79
CA ASP A 102 6.03 7.61 -0.45
C ASP A 102 7.22 6.89 -1.09
N ILE A 103 7.19 6.75 -2.40
CA ILE A 103 8.25 6.09 -3.17
C ILE A 103 9.45 7.04 -3.35
N MET A 104 9.17 8.31 -3.63
CA MET A 104 10.16 9.29 -4.08
C MET A 104 10.56 10.24 -2.96
N MET A 105 11.46 9.82 -2.09
CA MET A 105 11.96 10.62 -0.98
C MET A 105 13.48 10.77 -1.02
N PRO A 106 14.03 11.89 -0.48
CA PRO A 106 15.47 12.08 -0.29
C PRO A 106 16.04 11.08 0.74
N LYS A 107 17.37 10.96 0.82
CA LYS A 107 18.14 10.07 1.69
C LYS A 107 17.84 8.59 1.41
N MET A 108 16.73 8.05 1.90
CA MET A 108 16.27 6.68 1.63
C MET A 108 14.89 6.72 0.97
N ASN A 109 14.80 6.23 -0.26
CA ASN A 109 13.54 6.12 -0.97
C ASN A 109 12.65 5.01 -0.37
N GLY A 110 11.34 5.09 -0.65
CA GLY A 110 10.37 4.17 -0.05
C GLY A 110 10.57 2.70 -0.40
N LEU A 111 11.09 2.39 -1.59
CA LEU A 111 11.37 1.00 -1.97
C LEU A 111 12.50 0.40 -1.13
N ASN A 112 13.56 1.17 -0.87
CA ASN A 112 14.66 0.73 -0.02
C ASN A 112 14.22 0.62 1.44
N ALA A 113 13.42 1.57 1.94
CA ALA A 113 12.84 1.51 3.27
C ALA A 113 11.97 0.25 3.45
N ALA A 114 11.06 -0.01 2.52
CA ALA A 114 10.21 -1.19 2.54
C ALA A 114 11.03 -2.49 2.53
N ARG A 115 12.09 -2.57 1.71
CA ARG A 115 13.00 -3.73 1.68
C ARG A 115 13.68 -3.91 3.03
N THR A 116 14.25 -2.85 3.60
CA THR A 116 14.93 -2.89 4.90
C THR A 116 13.97 -3.37 6.00
N ILE A 117 12.74 -2.87 6.03
CA ILE A 117 11.71 -3.32 6.97
C ILE A 117 11.43 -4.82 6.78
N ARG A 118 11.22 -5.29 5.54
CA ARG A 118 10.95 -6.71 5.24
C ARG A 118 12.08 -7.67 5.63
N GLU A 119 13.33 -7.19 5.66
CA GLU A 119 14.52 -7.97 6.04
C GLU A 119 14.73 -8.05 7.55
N MET A 120 14.00 -7.26 8.35
CA MET A 120 14.10 -7.31 9.82
C MET A 120 13.70 -8.69 10.37
N LYS A 121 14.41 -9.11 11.44
CA LYS A 121 14.14 -10.40 12.12
C LYS A 121 12.94 -10.32 13.08
N ARG A 122 11.82 -9.80 12.60
CA ARG A 122 10.54 -9.72 13.34
C ARG A 122 9.41 -10.25 12.45
N LYS A 123 8.44 -10.93 13.09
CA LYS A 123 7.35 -11.59 12.35
C LYS A 123 6.42 -10.58 11.67
N ASP A 124 6.11 -9.48 12.34
CA ASP A 124 5.25 -8.41 11.84
C ASP A 124 5.87 -7.66 10.66
N ALA A 125 7.19 -7.52 10.60
CA ALA A 125 7.89 -6.89 9.47
C ALA A 125 7.58 -7.55 8.12
N ARG A 126 7.23 -8.83 8.11
CA ARG A 126 6.86 -9.55 6.89
C ARG A 126 5.38 -9.44 6.55
N ARG A 127 4.52 -9.10 7.51
CA ARG A 127 3.06 -9.11 7.38
C ARG A 127 2.42 -7.74 7.33
N VAL A 128 3.03 -6.73 7.99
CA VAL A 128 2.47 -5.38 8.00
C VAL A 128 2.26 -4.88 6.56
N PRO A 129 1.05 -4.46 6.18
CA PRO A 129 0.82 -3.86 4.89
C PRO A 129 1.72 -2.64 4.68
N ILE A 130 2.48 -2.61 3.58
CA ILE A 130 3.22 -1.43 3.14
C ILE A 130 2.58 -1.00 1.83
N ILE A 131 1.88 0.11 1.86
CA ILE A 131 1.10 0.61 0.73
C ILE A 131 1.84 1.82 0.16
N ALA A 132 2.15 1.76 -1.14
CA ALA A 132 2.66 2.93 -1.83
C ALA A 132 1.60 4.04 -1.75
N LYS A 133 1.99 5.20 -1.22
CA LYS A 133 1.07 6.29 -0.98
C LYS A 133 0.45 6.79 -2.28
N PRO A 134 -0.86 6.68 -2.48
CA PRO A 134 -1.54 7.36 -3.57
C PRO A 134 -1.61 8.87 -3.28
N LEU A 135 -1.66 9.68 -4.34
CA LEU A 135 -1.84 11.14 -4.23
C LEU A 135 -3.20 11.55 -3.64
N ASP A 136 -4.14 10.61 -3.60
CA ASP A 136 -5.51 10.79 -3.14
C ASP A 136 -5.72 10.02 -1.84
N ALA A 137 -5.96 10.74 -0.78
CA ALA A 137 -6.02 10.18 0.56
C ALA A 137 -7.28 9.33 0.82
N GLU A 138 -8.40 9.56 0.13
CA GLU A 138 -9.56 8.64 0.20
C GLU A 138 -9.17 7.24 -0.29
N LYS A 139 -8.30 7.16 -1.29
CA LYS A 139 -7.76 5.91 -1.80
C LYS A 139 -6.85 5.19 -0.81
N MET A 140 -6.26 5.89 0.15
CA MET A 140 -5.43 5.27 1.19
C MET A 140 -6.26 4.30 2.04
N ILE A 141 -7.43 4.72 2.48
CA ILE A 141 -8.34 3.89 3.29
C ILE A 141 -8.91 2.74 2.46
N VAL A 142 -9.28 3.00 1.20
CA VAL A 142 -9.77 1.96 0.30
C VAL A 142 -8.71 0.90 0.06
N ALA A 143 -7.46 1.30 -0.21
CA ALA A 143 -6.35 0.36 -0.42
C ALA A 143 -6.06 -0.48 0.84
N LEU A 144 -6.15 0.11 2.04
CA LEU A 144 -5.98 -0.63 3.29
C LEU A 144 -7.10 -1.65 3.49
N LYS A 145 -8.35 -1.25 3.34
CA LYS A 145 -9.51 -2.15 3.46
C LYS A 145 -9.43 -3.32 2.47
N GLN A 146 -8.95 -3.05 1.25
CA GLN A 146 -8.70 -4.10 0.26
C GLN A 146 -7.61 -5.09 0.73
N CYS A 147 -6.49 -4.59 1.25
CA CYS A 147 -5.45 -5.44 1.82
C CYS A 147 -5.94 -6.26 3.02
N MET A 148 -6.84 -5.72 3.83
CA MET A 148 -7.45 -6.45 4.95
C MET A 148 -8.39 -7.56 4.45
N ALA A 149 -9.18 -7.29 3.41
CA ALA A 149 -10.04 -8.26 2.77
C ALA A 149 -9.22 -9.42 2.17
N ASP A 150 -8.19 -9.12 1.39
CA ASP A 150 -7.31 -10.11 0.77
C ASP A 150 -6.58 -11.00 1.80
N ASN A 151 -6.20 -10.43 2.95
CA ASN A 151 -5.56 -11.19 4.04
C ASN A 151 -6.55 -12.02 4.87
N SER A 152 -7.83 -11.68 4.92
CA SER A 152 -8.84 -12.49 5.61
C SER A 152 -9.15 -13.80 4.88
N ASP A 153 -9.07 -13.80 3.55
CA ASP A 153 -9.27 -15.01 2.75
C ASP A 153 -8.13 -16.04 2.92
N VAL A 154 -6.90 -15.57 3.23
CA VAL A 154 -5.75 -16.46 3.49
C VAL A 154 -5.83 -17.16 4.86
N LYS A 155 -6.44 -16.52 5.87
CA LYS A 155 -6.58 -17.13 7.22
C LYS A 155 -7.58 -18.29 7.29
N LEU A 156 -8.50 -18.39 6.35
CA LEU A 156 -9.48 -19.48 6.31
C LEU A 156 -8.90 -20.85 5.87
N HIS A 157 -7.63 -20.88 5.40
CA HIS A 157 -6.97 -22.10 4.93
C HIS A 157 -5.90 -22.66 5.87
N GLU A 158 -5.57 -21.98 6.98
CA GLU A 158 -4.56 -22.45 7.94
C GLU A 158 -5.15 -23.27 9.12
N ASP A 159 -6.48 -23.35 9.25
CA ASP A 159 -7.18 -24.05 10.34
C ASP A 159 -7.91 -25.35 9.90
N LEU A 160 -7.38 -26.07 8.89
CA LEU A 160 -7.87 -27.41 8.49
C LEU A 160 -6.77 -28.45 8.54
#